data_94b22f648f66b30a2ff6f4158842fcce
#
_entry.id   94b22f648f66b30a2ff6f4158842fcce
#
_cell.length_a   1.000
_cell.length_b   1.000
_cell.length_c   1.000
_cell.angle_alpha   90.00
_cell.angle_beta   90.00
_cell.angle_gamma   90.00
#
_symmetry.space_group_name_H-M   'P 1'
#
loop_
_entity.id
_entity.type
_entity.pdbx_description
1 polymer ?
#
loop_
_entity_poly.entity_id
_entity_poly.type
_entity_poly.pdbx_seq_one_letter_code
_entity_poly.pdbx_strand_id
1 'polypeptide(L)'
;MWVVDSTPVECARSREAALRSELAGWAEYGYRASHSRFFWGLRLHLVCTLHGLAVGFALTGAKADERQTLLGILDADPALLAGRGTQMMIADKNYYGREFEAQLTDAGVDLLRPARNGEPERPGTRFFTPLRQVIESINETFKGQLDLERHGGHTPAGVWVRVLQRVLALTAAIWHNNNTHQPVLRSLVAYDH
;
A
#
# COMPACT_ATOMS: atom_id res chain seq x y z
N MET A 1 2.54 11.62 10.33
CA MET A 1 3.01 11.45 8.93
C MET A 1 2.75 10.03 8.48
N TRP A 2 2.15 9.86 7.32
CA TRP A 2 1.87 8.56 6.70
C TRP A 2 2.57 8.42 5.36
N VAL A 3 2.70 7.20 4.89
CA VAL A 3 3.15 6.85 3.54
C VAL A 3 2.06 6.05 2.84
N VAL A 4 1.86 6.27 1.55
CA VAL A 4 0.91 5.54 0.73
C VAL A 4 1.59 4.95 -0.48
N ASP A 5 1.28 3.70 -0.78
CA ASP A 5 1.72 2.99 -1.99
C ASP A 5 0.81 1.80 -2.26
N SER A 6 1.00 1.20 -3.41
CA SER A 6 0.32 -0.02 -3.81
C SER A 6 1.28 -1.11 -4.23
N THR A 7 0.94 -2.35 -3.92
CA THR A 7 1.75 -3.50 -4.31
C THR A 7 0.92 -4.58 -5.00
N PRO A 8 1.43 -5.21 -6.06
CA PRO A 8 0.75 -6.32 -6.73
C PRO A 8 0.52 -7.52 -5.81
N VAL A 9 -0.65 -8.12 -5.94
CA VAL A 9 -1.04 -9.43 -5.36
C VAL A 9 -1.33 -10.36 -6.52
N GLU A 10 -0.31 -11.12 -6.93
CA GLU A 10 -0.39 -12.00 -8.09
C GLU A 10 -1.27 -13.22 -7.78
N CYS A 11 -2.34 -13.44 -8.54
CA CYS A 11 -3.32 -14.50 -8.31
C CYS A 11 -3.19 -15.68 -9.27
N ALA A 12 -2.60 -15.48 -10.44
CA ALA A 12 -2.27 -16.55 -11.37
C ALA A 12 -1.07 -16.21 -12.24
N ARG A 13 -0.32 -17.25 -12.63
CA ARG A 13 0.88 -17.12 -13.46
C ARG A 13 0.67 -17.52 -14.91
N SER A 14 -0.34 -18.35 -15.19
CA SER A 14 -0.67 -18.76 -16.53
C SER A 14 -2.01 -18.20 -16.97
N ARG A 15 -2.20 -18.03 -18.29
CA ARG A 15 -3.46 -17.58 -18.86
C ARG A 15 -4.59 -18.58 -18.58
N GLU A 16 -4.29 -19.87 -18.58
CA GLU A 16 -5.27 -20.91 -18.29
C GLU A 16 -5.76 -20.86 -16.85
N ALA A 17 -4.83 -20.65 -15.90
CA ALA A 17 -5.18 -20.47 -14.49
C ALA A 17 -6.06 -19.23 -14.28
N ALA A 18 -5.77 -18.13 -14.97
CA ALA A 18 -6.57 -16.92 -14.91
C ALA A 18 -8.01 -17.13 -15.44
N LEU A 19 -8.15 -17.84 -16.57
CA LEU A 19 -9.47 -18.12 -17.18
C LEU A 19 -10.36 -19.04 -16.33
N ARG A 20 -9.77 -19.93 -15.53
CA ARG A 20 -10.51 -20.91 -14.69
C ARG A 20 -10.66 -20.42 -13.24
N SER A 21 -10.14 -19.26 -12.91
CA SER A 21 -10.14 -18.75 -11.55
C SER A 21 -11.50 -18.17 -11.16
N GLU A 22 -11.95 -18.42 -9.95
CA GLU A 22 -13.10 -17.76 -9.33
C GLU A 22 -12.86 -16.25 -9.09
N LEU A 23 -11.63 -15.79 -9.29
CA LEU A 23 -11.26 -14.38 -9.20
C LEU A 23 -11.52 -13.61 -10.51
N ALA A 24 -11.99 -14.29 -11.57
CA ALA A 24 -12.37 -13.65 -12.82
C ALA A 24 -13.46 -12.59 -12.57
N GLY A 25 -13.26 -11.39 -13.12
CA GLY A 25 -14.15 -10.24 -12.86
C GLY A 25 -13.71 -9.34 -11.70
N TRP A 26 -12.85 -9.82 -10.80
CA TRP A 26 -12.21 -9.00 -9.77
C TRP A 26 -10.69 -8.84 -10.03
N ALA A 27 -9.99 -9.95 -10.27
CA ALA A 27 -8.60 -9.91 -10.67
C ALA A 27 -8.46 -9.51 -12.14
N GLU A 28 -7.46 -8.71 -12.44
CA GLU A 28 -7.21 -8.13 -13.75
C GLU A 28 -5.74 -8.22 -14.15
N TYR A 29 -5.45 -8.00 -15.43
CA TYR A 29 -4.07 -7.84 -15.88
C TYR A 29 -3.59 -6.43 -15.52
N GLY A 30 -2.50 -6.37 -14.75
CA GLY A 30 -1.77 -5.15 -14.41
C GLY A 30 -0.34 -5.20 -14.89
N TYR A 31 0.34 -4.04 -14.88
CA TYR A 31 1.75 -3.92 -15.22
C TYR A 31 2.56 -3.53 -14.01
N ARG A 32 3.65 -4.25 -13.76
CA ARG A 32 4.61 -3.98 -12.69
C ARG A 32 5.84 -3.31 -13.28
N ALA A 33 5.90 -1.99 -13.21
CA ALA A 33 6.97 -1.19 -13.82
C ALA A 33 8.36 -1.54 -13.30
N SER A 34 8.50 -1.80 -11.99
CA SER A 34 9.79 -2.15 -11.35
C SER A 34 10.42 -3.45 -11.86
N HIS A 35 9.64 -4.34 -12.46
CA HIS A 35 10.08 -5.63 -13.00
C HIS A 35 9.77 -5.75 -14.49
N SER A 36 9.27 -4.70 -15.13
CA SER A 36 8.92 -4.65 -16.55
C SER A 36 8.07 -5.84 -17.01
N ARG A 37 7.15 -6.31 -16.16
CA ARG A 37 6.30 -7.47 -16.46
C ARG A 37 4.83 -7.24 -16.18
N PHE A 38 3.99 -7.95 -16.93
CA PHE A 38 2.57 -8.06 -16.63
C PHE A 38 2.34 -9.13 -15.54
N PHE A 39 1.30 -8.93 -14.76
CA PHE A 39 0.77 -9.93 -13.82
C PHE A 39 -0.76 -9.96 -13.94
N TRP A 40 -1.37 -11.06 -13.53
CA TRP A 40 -2.80 -11.16 -13.36
C TRP A 40 -3.13 -11.31 -11.88
N GLY A 41 -3.94 -10.40 -11.37
CA GLY A 41 -4.25 -10.40 -9.94
C GLY A 41 -4.93 -9.14 -9.47
N LEU A 42 -4.67 -8.83 -8.23
CA LEU A 42 -5.18 -7.68 -7.50
C LEU A 42 -4.04 -6.72 -7.15
N ARG A 43 -4.40 -5.63 -6.52
CA ARG A 43 -3.47 -4.64 -6.00
C ARG A 43 -3.85 -4.32 -4.56
N LEU A 44 -2.91 -4.49 -3.65
CA LEU A 44 -3.05 -4.07 -2.26
C LEU A 44 -2.56 -2.63 -2.14
N HIS A 45 -3.46 -1.72 -1.79
CA HIS A 45 -3.16 -0.33 -1.47
C HIS A 45 -3.01 -0.21 0.03
N LEU A 46 -1.95 0.44 0.48
CA LEU A 46 -1.60 0.58 1.89
C LEU A 46 -1.39 2.04 2.24
N VAL A 47 -2.00 2.49 3.32
CA VAL A 47 -1.66 3.72 4.04
C VAL A 47 -1.03 3.30 5.35
N CYS A 48 0.25 3.62 5.55
CA CYS A 48 1.01 3.17 6.71
C CYS A 48 1.64 4.35 7.46
N THR A 49 1.89 4.16 8.75
CA THR A 49 2.83 5.03 9.48
C THR A 49 4.27 4.81 8.98
N LEU A 50 5.19 5.68 9.37
CA LEU A 50 6.61 5.50 9.04
C LEU A 50 7.24 4.24 9.67
N HIS A 51 6.58 3.65 10.65
CA HIS A 51 7.00 2.39 11.27
C HIS A 51 6.39 1.15 10.58
N GLY A 52 5.54 1.37 9.57
CA GLY A 52 4.91 0.29 8.80
C GLY A 52 3.55 -0.19 9.32
N LEU A 53 3.02 0.44 10.39
CA LEU A 53 1.67 0.13 10.86
C LEU A 53 0.66 0.55 9.80
N ALA A 54 -0.10 -0.40 9.28
CA ALA A 54 -1.20 -0.13 8.36
C ALA A 54 -2.32 0.60 9.10
N VAL A 55 -2.63 1.83 8.69
CA VAL A 55 -3.73 2.64 9.23
C VAL A 55 -4.97 2.58 8.33
N GLY A 56 -4.78 2.24 7.07
CA GLY A 56 -5.85 2.01 6.10
C GLY A 56 -5.32 1.16 4.94
N PHE A 57 -6.20 0.36 4.33
CA PHE A 57 -5.83 -0.43 3.17
C PHE A 57 -7.06 -0.79 2.33
N ALA A 58 -6.83 -1.08 1.07
CA ALA A 58 -7.83 -1.62 0.15
C ALA A 58 -7.21 -2.67 -0.77
N LEU A 59 -8.02 -3.65 -1.17
CA LEU A 59 -7.66 -4.66 -2.16
C LEU A 59 -8.57 -4.48 -3.38
N THR A 60 -7.99 -4.16 -4.52
CA THR A 60 -8.72 -3.81 -5.74
C THR A 60 -8.25 -4.64 -6.94
N GLY A 61 -8.94 -4.57 -8.05
CA GLY A 61 -8.43 -5.05 -9.33
C GLY A 61 -7.13 -4.33 -9.71
N ALA A 62 -6.28 -4.99 -10.50
CA ALA A 62 -4.94 -4.50 -10.81
C ALA A 62 -4.91 -3.17 -11.59
N LYS A 63 -6.03 -2.77 -12.22
CA LYS A 63 -6.18 -1.53 -12.99
C LYS A 63 -6.80 -0.38 -12.23
N ALA A 64 -7.22 -0.59 -10.97
CA ALA A 64 -7.84 0.46 -10.19
C ALA A 64 -6.93 1.69 -10.08
N ASP A 65 -7.53 2.87 -10.17
CA ASP A 65 -6.81 4.13 -10.02
C ASP A 65 -6.37 4.30 -8.56
N GLU A 66 -5.08 4.45 -8.34
CA GLU A 66 -4.47 4.54 -7.00
C GLU A 66 -4.97 5.77 -6.22
N ARG A 67 -5.28 6.86 -6.92
CA ARG A 67 -5.77 8.11 -6.32
C ARG A 67 -7.20 7.96 -5.83
N GLN A 68 -8.08 7.40 -6.68
CA GLN A 68 -9.47 7.12 -6.31
C GLN A 68 -9.54 6.09 -5.19
N THR A 69 -8.66 5.09 -5.21
CA THR A 69 -8.57 4.10 -4.13
C THR A 69 -8.15 4.75 -2.81
N LEU A 70 -7.17 5.66 -2.84
CA LEU A 70 -6.77 6.40 -1.64
C LEU A 70 -7.92 7.24 -1.07
N LEU A 71 -8.64 7.99 -1.90
CA LEU A 71 -9.82 8.74 -1.46
C LEU A 71 -10.84 7.81 -0.84
N GLY A 72 -11.13 6.67 -1.47
CA GLY A 72 -12.06 5.67 -0.93
C GLY A 72 -11.60 5.06 0.41
N ILE A 73 -10.30 4.90 0.65
CA ILE A 73 -9.77 4.46 1.96
C ILE A 73 -10.05 5.51 3.04
N LEU A 74 -9.83 6.79 2.72
CA LEU A 74 -10.04 7.89 3.67
C LEU A 74 -11.54 8.10 3.95
N ASP A 75 -12.39 7.97 2.93
CA ASP A 75 -13.85 8.10 3.05
C ASP A 75 -14.48 6.95 3.83
N ALA A 76 -13.91 5.74 3.72
CA ALA A 76 -14.42 4.56 4.41
C ALA A 76 -14.26 4.63 5.94
N ASP A 77 -13.25 5.36 6.42
CA ASP A 77 -13.03 5.59 7.85
C ASP A 77 -12.66 7.05 8.15
N PRO A 78 -13.64 7.95 8.24
CA PRO A 78 -13.39 9.35 8.57
C PRO A 78 -12.71 9.56 9.93
N ALA A 79 -12.76 8.56 10.84
CA ALA A 79 -12.11 8.65 12.15
C ALA A 79 -10.57 8.65 12.02
N LEU A 80 -10.02 8.17 10.90
CA LEU A 80 -8.58 8.25 10.62
C LEU A 80 -8.05 9.68 10.66
N LEU A 81 -8.85 10.65 10.21
CA LEU A 81 -8.47 12.06 10.16
C LEU A 81 -9.11 12.90 11.26
N ALA A 82 -10.16 12.40 11.91
CA ALA A 82 -10.91 13.15 12.92
C ALA A 82 -10.04 13.53 14.13
N GLY A 83 -10.14 14.79 14.57
CA GLY A 83 -9.44 15.31 15.74
C GLY A 83 -7.93 15.43 15.59
N ARG A 84 -7.40 15.17 14.40
CA ARG A 84 -5.98 15.38 14.04
C ARG A 84 -5.86 16.73 13.35
N GLY A 85 -4.76 17.43 13.58
CA GLY A 85 -4.37 18.54 12.70
C GLY A 85 -4.10 18.04 11.29
N THR A 86 -3.56 18.88 10.41
CA THR A 86 -3.22 18.50 9.04
C THR A 86 -2.33 17.25 9.03
N GLN A 87 -2.80 16.21 8.37
CA GLN A 87 -2.09 14.93 8.24
C GLN A 87 -1.16 14.97 7.03
N MET A 88 0.13 14.92 7.24
CA MET A 88 1.11 14.81 6.16
C MET A 88 1.13 13.39 5.60
N MET A 89 1.02 13.26 4.28
CA MET A 89 1.03 12.00 3.55
C MET A 89 2.06 12.02 2.42
N ILE A 90 2.88 11.00 2.35
CA ILE A 90 3.92 10.83 1.35
C ILE A 90 3.47 9.80 0.34
N ALA A 91 3.59 10.13 -0.94
CA ALA A 91 3.23 9.27 -2.05
C ALA A 91 4.28 9.33 -3.18
N ASP A 92 4.17 8.43 -4.14
CA ASP A 92 4.97 8.52 -5.35
C ASP A 92 4.45 9.62 -6.29
N LYS A 93 5.18 9.88 -7.39
CA LYS A 93 4.83 10.91 -8.38
C LYS A 93 3.51 10.64 -9.13
N ASN A 94 2.94 9.42 -9.05
CA ASN A 94 1.71 9.05 -9.74
C ASN A 94 0.45 9.50 -8.99
N TYR A 95 0.59 9.86 -7.71
CA TYR A 95 -0.48 10.47 -6.91
C TYR A 95 -0.59 11.97 -7.21
N TYR A 96 -0.91 12.33 -8.46
CA TYR A 96 -1.01 13.71 -8.95
C TYR A 96 -2.41 14.03 -9.47
N GLY A 97 -2.75 15.30 -9.52
CA GLY A 97 -3.97 15.82 -10.13
C GLY A 97 -4.56 16.95 -9.32
N ARG A 98 -4.92 18.05 -9.98
CA ARG A 98 -5.41 19.26 -9.29
C ARG A 98 -6.62 18.94 -8.42
N GLU A 99 -7.61 18.24 -8.95
CA GLU A 99 -8.83 17.89 -8.25
C GLU A 99 -8.56 16.91 -7.11
N PHE A 100 -7.76 15.89 -7.36
CA PHE A 100 -7.35 14.91 -6.34
C PHE A 100 -6.59 15.58 -5.17
N GLU A 101 -5.60 16.44 -5.48
CA GLU A 101 -4.83 17.15 -4.45
C GLU A 101 -5.72 18.14 -3.67
N ALA A 102 -6.72 18.78 -4.32
CA ALA A 102 -7.69 19.61 -3.65
C ALA A 102 -8.57 18.80 -2.68
N GLN A 103 -9.10 17.66 -3.09
CA GLN A 103 -9.91 16.79 -2.23
C GLN A 103 -9.11 16.31 -1.00
N LEU A 104 -7.84 15.98 -1.16
CA LEU A 104 -6.97 15.64 -0.01
C LEU A 104 -6.79 16.82 0.93
N THR A 105 -6.57 18.03 0.41
CA THR A 105 -6.42 19.24 1.20
C THR A 105 -7.71 19.55 1.98
N ASP A 106 -8.87 19.42 1.33
CA ASP A 106 -10.19 19.61 1.96
C ASP A 106 -10.44 18.57 3.07
N ALA A 107 -9.90 17.36 2.91
CA ALA A 107 -9.92 16.31 3.94
C ALA A 107 -8.88 16.53 5.07
N GLY A 108 -8.08 17.60 5.02
CA GLY A 108 -7.03 17.88 6.00
C GLY A 108 -5.75 17.09 5.79
N VAL A 109 -5.47 16.66 4.56
CA VAL A 109 -4.26 15.90 4.19
C VAL A 109 -3.34 16.75 3.33
N ASP A 110 -2.10 16.94 3.79
CA ASP A 110 -1.01 17.53 3.03
C ASP A 110 -0.25 16.45 2.26
N LEU A 111 -0.40 16.43 0.93
CA LEU A 111 0.26 15.48 0.06
C LEU A 111 1.66 15.93 -0.31
N LEU A 112 2.66 15.14 0.08
CA LEU A 112 4.04 15.27 -0.35
C LEU A 112 4.35 14.21 -1.41
N ARG A 113 4.66 14.63 -2.63
CA ARG A 113 5.10 13.78 -3.73
C ARG A 113 6.22 14.43 -4.54
N PRO A 114 7.05 13.64 -5.22
CA PRO A 114 8.03 14.18 -6.17
C PRO A 114 7.34 14.94 -7.31
N ALA A 115 8.02 15.94 -7.84
CA ALA A 115 7.60 16.60 -9.07
C ALA A 115 7.62 15.61 -10.25
N ARG A 116 6.66 15.75 -11.17
CA ARG A 116 6.67 15.05 -12.45
C ARG A 116 7.54 15.80 -13.44
N ASN A 117 7.89 15.12 -14.54
CA ASN A 117 8.61 15.77 -15.64
C ASN A 117 7.81 16.98 -16.14
N GLY A 118 8.43 18.16 -16.12
CA GLY A 118 7.80 19.41 -16.51
C GLY A 118 7.06 20.17 -15.40
N GLU A 119 6.95 19.60 -14.20
CA GLU A 119 6.48 20.35 -13.03
C GLU A 119 7.62 21.10 -12.33
N PRO A 120 7.34 22.27 -11.74
CA PRO A 120 8.29 22.92 -10.83
C PRO A 120 8.67 22.00 -9.66
N GLU A 121 9.86 22.22 -9.11
CA GLU A 121 10.30 21.51 -7.90
C GLU A 121 9.29 21.71 -6.76
N ARG A 122 8.90 20.59 -6.13
CA ARG A 122 7.93 20.61 -5.04
C ARG A 122 8.62 20.66 -3.67
N PRO A 123 7.96 21.23 -2.64
CA PRO A 123 8.47 21.22 -1.28
C PRO A 123 8.80 19.80 -0.82
N GLY A 124 9.88 19.66 -0.07
CA GLY A 124 10.24 18.38 0.53
C GLY A 124 11.05 17.42 -0.35
N THR A 125 11.48 17.80 -1.54
CA THR A 125 12.24 16.96 -2.49
C THR A 125 13.40 16.20 -1.84
N ARG A 126 14.15 16.82 -0.94
CA ARG A 126 15.28 16.21 -0.22
C ARG A 126 14.89 15.05 0.70
N PHE A 127 13.61 14.95 1.09
CA PHE A 127 13.11 13.90 1.99
C PHE A 127 12.57 12.70 1.24
N PHE A 128 12.32 12.78 -0.06
CA PHE A 128 11.66 11.69 -0.81
C PHE A 128 12.52 10.43 -0.89
N THR A 129 13.84 10.54 -1.02
CA THR A 129 14.71 9.35 -1.11
C THR A 129 14.63 8.49 0.16
N PRO A 130 14.86 9.00 1.38
CA PRO A 130 14.74 8.18 2.59
C PRO A 130 13.30 7.72 2.86
N LEU A 131 12.30 8.52 2.51
CA LEU A 131 10.90 8.17 2.72
C LEU A 131 10.41 7.10 1.74
N ARG A 132 10.93 7.11 0.50
CA ARG A 132 10.70 6.05 -0.46
C ARG A 132 11.26 4.71 0.03
N GLN A 133 12.43 4.70 0.65
CA GLN A 133 13.00 3.49 1.26
C GLN A 133 12.09 2.91 2.36
N VAL A 134 11.35 3.76 3.09
CA VAL A 134 10.37 3.28 4.09
C VAL A 134 9.31 2.44 3.44
N ILE A 135 8.65 2.94 2.38
CA ILE A 135 7.56 2.21 1.74
C ILE A 135 8.07 0.98 0.98
N GLU A 136 9.25 1.06 0.37
CA GLU A 136 9.91 -0.09 -0.26
C GLU A 136 10.18 -1.20 0.77
N SER A 137 10.66 -0.84 1.96
CA SER A 137 10.89 -1.79 3.06
C SER A 137 9.59 -2.43 3.57
N ILE A 138 8.49 -1.66 3.67
CA ILE A 138 7.18 -2.21 4.05
C ILE A 138 6.71 -3.23 2.99
N ASN A 139 6.77 -2.86 1.72
CA ASN A 139 6.38 -3.74 0.62
C ASN A 139 7.25 -5.00 0.56
N GLU A 140 8.54 -4.88 0.84
CA GLU A 140 9.47 -6.03 0.89
C GLU A 140 9.12 -6.98 2.04
N THR A 141 8.74 -6.46 3.21
CA THR A 141 8.24 -7.29 4.32
C THR A 141 7.01 -8.08 3.91
N PHE A 142 6.03 -7.45 3.25
CA PHE A 142 4.85 -8.16 2.76
C PHE A 142 5.18 -9.23 1.72
N LYS A 143 6.10 -8.98 0.80
CA LYS A 143 6.46 -9.91 -0.28
C LYS A 143 7.43 -10.99 0.17
N GLY A 144 8.52 -10.60 0.84
CA GLY A 144 9.62 -11.48 1.20
C GLY A 144 9.37 -12.25 2.48
N GLN A 145 8.92 -11.59 3.55
CA GLN A 145 8.77 -12.20 4.87
C GLN A 145 7.35 -12.74 5.13
N LEU A 146 6.33 -12.11 4.57
CA LEU A 146 4.93 -12.52 4.72
C LEU A 146 4.38 -13.24 3.48
N ASP A 147 5.19 -13.47 2.47
CA ASP A 147 4.88 -14.28 1.29
C ASP A 147 3.59 -13.84 0.57
N LEU A 148 3.41 -12.51 0.42
CA LEU A 148 2.21 -11.93 -0.18
C LEU A 148 1.96 -12.44 -1.61
N GLU A 149 3.02 -12.68 -2.38
CA GLU A 149 2.94 -13.18 -3.76
C GLU A 149 2.57 -14.67 -3.83
N ARG A 150 2.61 -15.40 -2.69
CA ARG A 150 2.21 -16.80 -2.55
C ARG A 150 1.10 -16.96 -1.51
N HIS A 151 0.12 -16.07 -1.55
CA HIS A 151 -0.96 -16.05 -0.56
C HIS A 151 -1.81 -17.33 -0.52
N GLY A 152 -1.86 -18.13 -1.59
CA GLY A 152 -2.57 -19.41 -1.64
C GLY A 152 -4.10 -19.30 -1.62
N GLY A 153 -4.66 -18.11 -1.79
CA GLY A 153 -6.10 -17.90 -1.93
C GLY A 153 -6.54 -18.12 -3.38
N HIS A 154 -7.63 -18.86 -3.58
CA HIS A 154 -8.18 -19.17 -4.90
C HIS A 154 -9.57 -18.56 -5.13
N THR A 155 -10.26 -18.17 -4.06
CA THR A 155 -11.57 -17.51 -4.08
C THR A 155 -11.42 -16.05 -3.62
N PRO A 156 -12.36 -15.14 -3.94
CA PRO A 156 -12.33 -13.76 -3.43
C PRO A 156 -12.21 -13.69 -1.91
N ALA A 157 -13.04 -14.42 -1.17
CA ALA A 157 -12.96 -14.47 0.28
C ALA A 157 -11.62 -15.05 0.79
N GLY A 158 -11.13 -16.10 0.11
CA GLY A 158 -9.84 -16.72 0.45
C GLY A 158 -8.67 -15.77 0.28
N VAL A 159 -8.59 -15.03 -0.84
CA VAL A 159 -7.54 -14.02 -1.07
C VAL A 159 -7.65 -12.89 -0.03
N TRP A 160 -8.87 -12.39 0.23
CA TRP A 160 -9.11 -11.36 1.22
C TRP A 160 -8.60 -11.75 2.60
N VAL A 161 -9.00 -12.93 3.09
CA VAL A 161 -8.55 -13.46 4.39
C VAL A 161 -7.02 -13.61 4.43
N ARG A 162 -6.41 -14.12 3.37
CA ARG A 162 -4.95 -14.30 3.31
C ARG A 162 -4.19 -12.97 3.32
N VAL A 163 -4.70 -11.94 2.66
CA VAL A 163 -4.13 -10.58 2.71
C VAL A 163 -4.29 -9.99 4.11
N LEU A 164 -5.50 -10.09 4.71
CA LEU A 164 -5.76 -9.63 6.08
C LEU A 164 -4.84 -10.27 7.11
N GLN A 165 -4.59 -11.57 7.01
CA GLN A 165 -3.67 -12.29 7.92
C GLN A 165 -2.27 -11.68 7.87
N ARG A 166 -1.79 -11.24 6.71
CA ARG A 166 -0.48 -10.60 6.53
C ARG A 166 -0.44 -9.19 7.12
N VAL A 167 -1.48 -8.41 6.86
CA VAL A 167 -1.61 -7.08 7.47
C VAL A 167 -1.64 -7.19 9.00
N LEU A 168 -2.41 -8.15 9.53
CA LEU A 168 -2.50 -8.40 10.97
C LEU A 168 -1.17 -8.88 11.55
N ALA A 169 -0.46 -9.77 10.86
CA ALA A 169 0.84 -10.26 11.32
C ALA A 169 1.86 -9.12 11.48
N LEU A 170 1.98 -8.24 10.48
CA LEU A 170 2.86 -7.07 10.59
C LEU A 170 2.39 -6.12 11.69
N THR A 171 1.09 -5.88 11.80
CA THR A 171 0.51 -5.02 12.85
C THR A 171 0.81 -5.58 14.24
N ALA A 172 0.63 -6.88 14.44
CA ALA A 172 0.91 -7.55 15.72
C ALA A 172 2.40 -7.49 16.08
N ALA A 173 3.29 -7.66 15.10
CA ALA A 173 4.74 -7.54 15.30
C ALA A 173 5.14 -6.12 15.74
N ILE A 174 4.63 -5.09 15.06
CA ILE A 174 4.88 -3.69 15.42
C ILE A 174 4.34 -3.40 16.83
N TRP A 175 3.10 -3.83 17.12
CA TRP A 175 2.48 -3.66 18.43
C TRP A 175 3.29 -4.36 19.54
N HIS A 176 3.73 -5.59 19.33
CA HIS A 176 4.56 -6.33 20.27
C HIS A 176 5.87 -5.61 20.57
N ASN A 177 6.60 -5.18 19.53
CA ASN A 177 7.86 -4.46 19.70
C ASN A 177 7.66 -3.15 20.49
N ASN A 178 6.59 -2.43 20.20
CA ASN A 178 6.27 -1.20 20.94
C ASN A 178 6.00 -1.47 22.41
N ASN A 179 5.25 -2.51 22.74
CA ASN A 179 4.92 -2.86 24.13
C ASN A 179 6.10 -3.46 24.92
N THR A 180 7.03 -4.11 24.24
CA THR A 180 8.22 -4.70 24.85
C THR A 180 9.43 -3.78 24.82
N HIS A 181 9.23 -2.53 24.38
CA HIS A 181 10.29 -1.52 24.24
C HIS A 181 11.45 -1.95 23.33
N GLN A 182 11.15 -2.83 22.38
CA GLN A 182 12.09 -3.22 21.35
C GLN A 182 12.05 -2.23 20.18
N PRO A 183 13.09 -2.14 19.34
CA PRO A 183 13.07 -1.31 18.15
C PRO A 183 11.87 -1.65 17.27
N VAL A 184 11.04 -0.65 16.97
CA VAL A 184 9.90 -0.82 16.06
C VAL A 184 10.45 -0.84 14.64
N LEU A 185 10.64 -2.03 14.10
CA LEU A 185 11.14 -2.28 12.75
C LEU A 185 10.00 -2.67 11.82
N ARG A 186 10.13 -2.29 10.57
CA ARG A 186 9.24 -2.69 9.47
C ARG A 186 9.52 -4.11 8.96
N SER A 187 10.31 -4.86 9.70
CA SER A 187 10.79 -6.20 9.36
C SER A 187 10.48 -7.15 10.51
N LEU A 188 10.22 -8.41 10.17
CA LEU A 188 9.98 -9.48 11.13
C LEU A 188 11.27 -10.16 11.61
N VAL A 189 12.44 -9.75 11.12
CA VAL A 189 13.74 -10.33 11.48
C VAL A 189 14.01 -10.27 12.99
N ALA A 190 13.43 -9.31 13.70
CA ALA A 190 13.53 -9.22 15.16
C ALA A 190 12.90 -10.42 15.90
N TYR A 191 12.12 -11.26 15.22
CA TYR A 191 11.50 -12.49 15.77
C TYR A 191 12.20 -13.77 15.33
N ASP A 192 13.24 -13.64 14.52
CA ASP A 192 14.01 -14.77 13.98
C ASP A 192 15.15 -15.11 14.96
N HIS A 193 14.76 -15.70 16.11
CA HIS A 193 15.66 -16.12 17.19
C HIS A 193 15.72 -17.64 17.30
#